data_8318cfbb493d3c8d84016e81a742a0bc
#
_entry.id   8318cfbb493d3c8d84016e81a742a0bc
#
_cell.length_a   1.000
_cell.length_b   1.000
_cell.length_c   1.000
_cell.angle_alpha   90.00
_cell.angle_beta   90.00
_cell.angle_gamma   90.00
#
_symmetry.space_group_name_H-M   'P 1'
#
loop_
_entity.id
_entity.type
_entity.pdbx_description
1 polymer ?
#
loop_
_entity_poly.entity_id
_entity_poly.type
_entity_poly.pdbx_seq_one_letter_code
_entity_poly.pdbx_strand_id
1 'polypeptide(L)'
;MYDLLSHLPKNLSFITRNFKKSETILDPYQTSGCLYILVSGKAAVYNLGIDGEELNIYEYCGTDCFGEIELLCGRRYPLMVRATTDCTVYLVAKRDLLQWLKEDPGFSFFLLKRMSEKLLDNSDRMTRLSLLTMRERYLLSI
;
A
#
# COMPACT_ATOMS: atom_id res chain seq x y z
N MET A 1 -12.40 5.50 -14.78
CA MET A 1 -11.62 5.01 -13.65
C MET A 1 -12.41 3.94 -12.90
N TYR A 2 -11.80 2.84 -12.55
CA TYR A 2 -12.47 1.75 -11.83
C TYR A 2 -12.87 2.21 -10.41
N ASP A 3 -14.13 2.11 -10.09
CA ASP A 3 -14.62 2.45 -8.76
C ASP A 3 -14.68 1.17 -7.91
N LEU A 4 -13.67 1.01 -7.07
CA LEU A 4 -13.47 -0.18 -6.27
C LEU A 4 -14.68 -0.50 -5.37
N LEU A 5 -15.22 0.51 -4.70
CA LEU A 5 -16.32 0.31 -3.76
C LEU A 5 -17.63 -0.08 -4.43
N SER A 6 -17.86 0.40 -5.66
CA SER A 6 -19.06 0.06 -6.43
C SER A 6 -18.99 -1.35 -7.01
N HIS A 7 -17.81 -1.96 -7.10
CA HIS A 7 -17.59 -3.26 -7.71
C HIS A 7 -17.30 -4.37 -6.71
N LEU A 8 -17.50 -4.12 -5.42
CA LEU A 8 -17.34 -5.16 -4.41
C LEU A 8 -18.32 -6.31 -4.69
N PRO A 9 -17.86 -7.57 -4.75
CA PRO A 9 -18.74 -8.70 -4.93
C PRO A 9 -19.79 -8.77 -3.82
N LYS A 10 -21.03 -9.10 -4.17
CA LYS A 10 -22.12 -9.18 -3.19
C LYS A 10 -21.89 -10.22 -2.11
N ASN A 11 -21.14 -11.27 -2.44
CA ASN A 11 -20.81 -12.37 -1.53
C ASN A 11 -19.43 -12.25 -0.92
N LEU A 12 -18.78 -11.10 -1.08
CA LEU A 12 -17.45 -10.88 -0.53
C LEU A 12 -17.52 -10.76 1.00
N SER A 13 -16.78 -11.63 1.69
CA SER A 13 -16.59 -11.51 3.14
C SER A 13 -15.45 -10.55 3.42
N PHE A 14 -15.72 -9.55 4.26
CA PHE A 14 -14.69 -8.63 4.71
C PHE A 14 -15.00 -8.14 6.12
N ILE A 15 -13.97 -7.71 6.81
CA ILE A 15 -14.08 -7.13 8.15
C ILE A 15 -13.89 -5.63 8.03
N THR A 16 -14.78 -4.87 8.65
CA THR A 16 -14.66 -3.41 8.72
C THR A 16 -13.92 -3.04 10.00
N ARG A 17 -12.87 -2.22 9.87
CA ARG A 17 -12.15 -1.65 11.01
C ARG A 17 -12.04 -0.15 10.89
N ASN A 18 -12.19 0.52 12.03
CA ASN A 18 -12.02 1.96 12.13
C ASN A 18 -10.73 2.25 12.90
N PHE A 19 -9.96 3.19 12.37
CA PHE A 19 -8.70 3.62 12.96
C PHE A 19 -8.78 5.11 13.22
N LYS A 20 -8.32 5.52 14.39
CA LYS A 20 -8.21 6.94 14.73
C LYS A 20 -6.90 7.51 14.20
N LYS A 21 -6.87 8.81 14.02
CA LYS A 21 -5.65 9.53 13.65
C LYS A 21 -4.47 9.04 14.50
N SER A 22 -3.34 8.78 13.85
CA SER A 22 -2.08 8.32 14.43
C SER A 22 -2.02 6.82 14.76
N GLU A 23 -3.12 6.08 14.62
CA GLU A 23 -3.08 4.63 14.79
C GLU A 23 -2.43 3.93 13.61
N THR A 24 -1.69 2.86 13.89
CA THR A 24 -1.07 2.02 12.85
C THR A 24 -2.12 1.09 12.25
N ILE A 25 -2.26 1.15 10.93
CA ILE A 25 -3.19 0.29 10.19
C ILE A 25 -2.50 -1.00 9.76
N LEU A 26 -1.32 -0.90 9.18
CA LEU A 26 -0.51 -2.03 8.75
C LEU A 26 0.86 -1.93 9.40
N ASP A 27 1.21 -2.96 10.16
CA ASP A 27 2.50 -3.08 10.82
C ASP A 27 3.30 -4.17 10.09
N PRO A 28 4.50 -3.87 9.57
CA PRO A 28 5.29 -4.87 8.85
C PRO A 28 5.76 -6.03 9.72
N TYR A 29 5.73 -5.87 11.04
CA TYR A 29 6.10 -6.94 11.98
C TYR A 29 4.95 -7.87 12.34
N GLN A 30 3.72 -7.53 11.91
CA GLN A 30 2.53 -8.35 12.14
C GLN A 30 1.97 -8.80 10.79
N THR A 31 1.93 -10.11 10.56
CA THR A 31 1.32 -10.66 9.35
C THR A 31 -0.20 -10.71 9.54
N SER A 32 -0.93 -10.06 8.65
CA SER A 32 -2.38 -10.03 8.72
C SER A 32 -3.06 -11.00 7.75
N GLY A 33 -2.38 -11.34 6.65
CA GLY A 33 -2.96 -12.21 5.62
C GLY A 33 -4.17 -11.60 4.91
N CYS A 34 -4.27 -10.28 4.88
CA CYS A 34 -5.41 -9.58 4.31
C CYS A 34 -4.98 -8.50 3.32
N LEU A 35 -5.84 -8.25 2.34
CA LEU A 35 -5.79 -7.03 1.56
C LEU A 35 -6.53 -5.96 2.35
N TYR A 36 -5.95 -4.77 2.42
CA TYR A 36 -6.55 -3.61 3.06
C TYR A 36 -7.14 -2.70 1.99
N ILE A 37 -8.40 -2.33 2.15
CA ILE A 37 -9.08 -1.36 1.29
C ILE A 37 -9.40 -0.14 2.14
N LEU A 38 -8.74 0.98 1.84
CA LEU A 38 -9.04 2.24 2.50
C LEU A 38 -10.35 2.78 1.91
N VAL A 39 -11.38 2.86 2.74
CA VAL A 39 -12.71 3.32 2.31
C VAL A 39 -12.83 4.82 2.46
N SER A 40 -12.35 5.36 3.57
CA SER A 40 -12.40 6.79 3.87
C SER A 40 -11.21 7.18 4.73
N GLY A 41 -10.86 8.46 4.67
CA GLY A 41 -9.75 9.02 5.41
C GLY A 41 -8.45 9.05 4.62
N LYS A 42 -7.37 9.39 5.31
CA LYS A 42 -6.03 9.49 4.72
C LYS A 42 -5.05 8.67 5.55
N ALA A 43 -4.13 8.00 4.88
CA ALA A 43 -3.13 7.16 5.53
C ALA A 43 -1.77 7.37 4.88
N ALA A 44 -0.73 7.51 5.69
CA ALA A 44 0.64 7.68 5.23
C ALA A 44 1.38 6.36 5.26
N VAL A 45 2.19 6.14 4.22
CA VAL A 45 3.03 4.96 4.08
C VAL A 45 4.46 5.34 4.44
N TYR A 46 5.06 4.57 5.34
CA TYR A 46 6.43 4.78 5.78
C TYR A 46 7.27 3.55 5.44
N ASN A 47 8.46 3.79 4.91
CA ASN A 47 9.46 2.75 4.78
C ASN A 47 10.29 2.73 6.06
N LEU A 48 10.48 1.53 6.63
CA LEU A 48 11.33 1.35 7.80
C LEU A 48 12.75 1.05 7.32
N GLY A 49 13.66 1.98 7.59
CA GLY A 49 15.07 1.79 7.29
C GLY A 49 15.74 0.81 8.25
N ILE A 50 16.97 0.42 7.94
CA ILE A 50 17.77 -0.53 8.73
C ILE A 50 17.96 -0.03 10.17
N ASP A 51 18.07 1.28 10.35
CA ASP A 51 18.28 1.91 11.66
C ASP A 51 16.98 2.25 12.39
N GLY A 52 15.84 1.77 11.89
CA GLY A 52 14.53 2.08 12.47
C GLY A 52 13.98 3.44 12.07
N GLU A 53 14.64 4.14 11.16
CA GLU A 53 14.15 5.43 10.66
C GLU A 53 12.87 5.25 9.85
N GLU A 54 11.87 6.08 10.13
CA GLU A 54 10.63 6.13 9.37
C GLU A 54 10.76 7.17 8.25
N LEU A 55 10.73 6.71 7.01
CA LEU A 55 10.73 7.60 5.85
C LEU A 55 9.35 7.59 5.21
N ASN A 56 8.66 8.73 5.23
CA ASN A 56 7.36 8.86 4.56
C ASN A 56 7.58 8.87 3.05
N ILE A 57 7.02 7.88 2.37
CA ILE A 57 7.19 7.71 0.93
C ILE A 57 5.92 7.96 0.13
N TYR A 58 4.74 7.90 0.77
CA TYR A 58 3.48 8.01 0.05
C TYR A 58 2.34 8.30 1.00
N GLU A 59 1.26 8.91 0.49
CA GLU A 59 0.03 9.10 1.24
C GLU A 59 -1.15 8.60 0.40
N TYR A 60 -1.97 7.73 1.00
CA TYR A 60 -3.22 7.29 0.40
C TYR A 60 -4.31 8.29 0.74
N CYS A 61 -5.01 8.77 -0.29
CA CYS A 61 -6.15 9.68 -0.15
C CYS A 61 -7.35 9.06 -0.84
N GLY A 62 -8.47 8.97 -0.12
CA GLY A 62 -9.66 8.36 -0.68
C GLY A 62 -9.54 6.86 -0.81
N THR A 63 -10.28 6.28 -1.77
CA THR A 63 -10.34 4.83 -1.94
C THR A 63 -9.07 4.29 -2.60
N ASP A 64 -8.38 3.40 -1.89
CA ASP A 64 -7.17 2.74 -2.40
C ASP A 64 -7.02 1.39 -1.69
N CYS A 65 -6.09 0.56 -2.18
CA CYS A 65 -5.79 -0.72 -1.55
C CYS A 65 -4.31 -0.88 -1.30
N PHE A 66 -3.98 -1.62 -0.25
CA PHE A 66 -2.59 -1.89 0.14
C PHE A 66 -2.48 -3.23 0.86
N GLY A 67 -1.25 -3.70 1.08
CA GLY A 67 -0.98 -5.00 1.68
C GLY A 67 -0.92 -6.13 0.65
N GLU A 68 -1.08 -5.83 -0.64
CA GLU A 68 -1.08 -6.82 -1.72
C GLU A 68 0.27 -7.51 -1.90
N ILE A 69 1.36 -6.80 -1.64
CA ILE A 69 2.71 -7.36 -1.84
C ILE A 69 2.97 -8.51 -0.88
N GLU A 70 2.74 -8.31 0.41
CA GLU A 70 2.91 -9.38 1.40
C GLU A 70 1.97 -10.55 1.12
N LEU A 71 0.74 -10.23 0.78
CA LEU A 71 -0.30 -11.22 0.57
C LEU A 71 0.00 -12.12 -0.63
N LEU A 72 0.39 -11.54 -1.76
CA LEU A 72 0.62 -12.27 -3.00
C LEU A 72 2.00 -12.91 -3.06
N CYS A 73 3.01 -12.26 -2.49
CA CYS A 73 4.40 -12.75 -2.53
C CYS A 73 4.75 -13.66 -1.35
N GLY A 74 3.97 -13.61 -0.27
CA GLY A 74 4.24 -14.38 0.93
C GLY A 74 5.49 -13.92 1.69
N ARG A 75 5.95 -12.70 1.44
CA ARG A 75 7.13 -12.12 2.08
C ARG A 75 6.78 -10.83 2.79
N ARG A 76 7.46 -10.57 3.90
CA ARG A 76 7.34 -9.30 4.60
C ARG A 76 7.90 -8.18 3.72
N TYR A 77 7.18 -7.08 3.69
CA TYR A 77 7.62 -5.88 3.00
C TYR A 77 7.73 -4.78 4.06
N PRO A 78 8.86 -4.06 4.14
CA PRO A 78 9.14 -3.15 5.26
C PRO A 78 8.37 -1.82 5.14
N LEU A 79 7.07 -1.91 4.95
CA LEU A 79 6.18 -0.75 4.88
C LEU A 79 5.23 -0.76 6.07
N MET A 80 5.08 0.40 6.67
CA MET A 80 4.11 0.67 7.71
C MET A 80 3.09 1.66 7.17
N VAL A 81 1.81 1.45 7.48
CA VAL A 81 0.73 2.37 7.12
C VAL A 81 0.11 2.90 8.39
N ARG A 82 0.08 4.21 8.53
CA ARG A 82 -0.45 4.91 9.70
C ARG A 82 -1.54 5.88 9.29
N ALA A 83 -2.64 5.90 10.03
CA ALA A 83 -3.75 6.84 9.78
C ALA A 83 -3.30 8.28 10.06
N THR A 84 -3.47 9.18 9.09
CA THR A 84 -3.21 10.61 9.29
C THR A 84 -4.49 11.37 9.63
N THR A 85 -5.63 10.78 9.34
CA THR A 85 -6.96 11.18 9.80
C THR A 85 -7.68 9.94 10.30
N ASP A 86 -8.88 10.08 10.84
CA ASP A 86 -9.71 8.92 11.13
C ASP A 86 -9.99 8.18 9.83
N CYS A 87 -9.84 6.86 9.84
CA CYS A 87 -9.94 6.01 8.66
C CYS A 87 -10.92 4.86 8.89
N THR A 88 -11.61 4.47 7.82
CA THR A 88 -12.36 3.23 7.75
C THR A 88 -11.69 2.33 6.71
N VAL A 89 -11.44 1.08 7.09
CA VAL A 89 -10.71 0.12 6.27
C VAL A 89 -11.47 -1.20 6.21
N TYR A 90 -11.54 -1.80 5.01
CA TYR A 90 -12.04 -3.16 4.85
C TYR A 90 -10.84 -4.10 4.74
N LEU A 91 -10.91 -5.22 5.47
CA LEU A 91 -9.90 -6.27 5.41
C LEU A 91 -10.48 -7.48 4.68
N VAL A 92 -9.85 -7.83 3.56
CA VAL A 92 -10.26 -8.95 2.71
C VAL A 92 -9.21 -10.05 2.83
N ALA A 93 -9.64 -11.24 3.25
CA ALA A 93 -8.73 -12.38 3.38
C ALA A 93 -8.19 -12.82 2.02
N LYS A 94 -7.00 -13.43 2.02
CA LYS A 94 -6.34 -13.90 0.79
C LYS A 94 -7.25 -14.79 -0.07
N ARG A 95 -7.98 -15.71 0.54
CA ARG A 95 -8.91 -16.59 -0.16
C ARG A 95 -9.95 -15.81 -0.94
N ASP A 96 -10.55 -14.82 -0.31
CA ASP A 96 -11.59 -13.98 -0.92
C ASP A 96 -11.00 -13.07 -2.00
N LEU A 97 -9.79 -12.57 -1.79
CA LEU A 97 -9.08 -11.79 -2.80
C LEU A 97 -8.81 -12.62 -4.06
N LEU A 98 -8.31 -13.84 -3.90
CA LEU A 98 -8.01 -14.72 -5.03
C LEU A 98 -9.26 -15.07 -5.83
N GLN A 99 -10.38 -15.29 -5.14
CA GLN A 99 -11.66 -15.54 -5.78
C GLN A 99 -12.14 -14.31 -6.57
N TRP A 100 -12.04 -13.13 -5.97
CA TRP A 100 -12.39 -11.87 -6.60
C TRP A 100 -11.56 -11.61 -7.87
N LEU A 101 -10.26 -11.86 -7.80
CA LEU A 101 -9.34 -11.72 -8.95
C LEU A 101 -9.75 -12.63 -10.11
N LYS A 102 -10.23 -13.84 -9.82
CA LYS A 102 -10.66 -14.78 -10.85
C LYS A 102 -11.99 -14.39 -11.48
N GLU A 103 -12.90 -13.84 -10.70
CA GLU A 103 -14.28 -13.57 -11.14
C GLU A 103 -14.45 -12.20 -11.79
N ASP A 104 -13.56 -11.25 -11.49
CA ASP A 104 -13.70 -9.86 -11.94
C ASP A 104 -12.43 -9.39 -12.66
N PRO A 105 -12.39 -9.51 -14.01
CA PRO A 105 -11.25 -9.03 -14.77
C PRO A 105 -11.01 -7.52 -14.62
N GLY A 106 -12.06 -6.73 -14.41
CA GLY A 106 -11.94 -5.29 -14.18
C GLY A 106 -11.18 -4.99 -12.89
N PHE A 107 -11.47 -5.73 -11.84
CA PHE A 107 -10.73 -5.60 -10.57
C PHE A 107 -9.28 -6.05 -10.73
N SER A 108 -9.03 -7.14 -11.42
CA SER A 108 -7.68 -7.64 -11.68
C SER A 108 -6.85 -6.59 -12.43
N PHE A 109 -7.43 -5.98 -13.45
CA PHE A 109 -6.78 -4.91 -14.20
C PHE A 109 -6.51 -3.68 -13.32
N PHE A 110 -7.49 -3.30 -12.50
CA PHE A 110 -7.34 -2.19 -11.55
C PHE A 110 -6.17 -2.43 -10.60
N LEU A 111 -6.10 -3.62 -10.01
CA LEU A 111 -5.04 -3.96 -9.06
C LEU A 111 -3.67 -3.95 -9.72
N LEU A 112 -3.54 -4.55 -10.90
CA LEU A 112 -2.30 -4.55 -11.68
C LEU A 112 -1.85 -3.13 -12.02
N LYS A 113 -2.79 -2.29 -12.42
CA LYS A 113 -2.50 -0.89 -12.75
C LYS A 113 -2.01 -0.13 -11.52
N ARG A 114 -2.69 -0.31 -10.37
CA ARG A 114 -2.27 0.34 -9.12
C ARG A 114 -0.88 -0.12 -8.68
N MET A 115 -0.61 -1.41 -8.76
CA MET A 115 0.72 -1.95 -8.44
C MET A 115 1.78 -1.39 -9.36
N SER A 116 1.48 -1.27 -10.65
CA SER A 116 2.39 -0.68 -11.65
C SER A 116 2.66 0.79 -11.37
N GLU A 117 1.64 1.56 -11.02
CA GLU A 117 1.78 2.97 -10.65
C GLU A 117 2.68 3.15 -9.42
N LYS A 118 2.49 2.32 -8.40
CA LYS A 118 3.33 2.33 -7.20
C LYS A 118 4.78 1.99 -7.52
N LEU A 119 4.99 1.03 -8.42
CA LEU A 119 6.32 0.63 -8.86
C LEU A 119 7.02 1.77 -9.61
N LEU A 120 6.31 2.48 -10.48
CA LEU A 120 6.85 3.64 -11.19
C LEU A 120 7.25 4.75 -10.22
N ASP A 121 6.41 5.05 -9.25
CA ASP A 121 6.70 6.06 -8.22
C ASP A 121 7.96 5.71 -7.45
N ASN A 122 8.11 4.46 -7.03
CA ASN A 122 9.30 3.99 -6.33
C ASN A 122 10.54 4.09 -7.20
N SER A 123 10.44 3.71 -8.48
CA SER A 123 11.55 3.79 -9.43
C SER A 123 12.00 5.23 -9.64
N ASP A 124 11.07 6.16 -9.79
CA ASP A 124 11.38 7.58 -9.96
C ASP A 124 12.10 8.14 -8.74
N ARG A 125 11.66 7.78 -7.54
CA ARG A 125 12.31 8.21 -6.30
C ARG A 125 13.73 7.65 -6.18
N MET A 126 13.92 6.37 -6.47
CA MET A 126 15.23 5.74 -6.43
C MET A 126 16.18 6.37 -7.44
N THR A 127 15.70 6.68 -8.64
CA THR A 127 16.49 7.35 -9.67
C THR A 127 16.93 8.73 -9.21
N ARG A 128 16.03 9.52 -8.64
CA ARG A 128 16.35 10.85 -8.11
C ARG A 128 17.40 10.79 -7.01
N LEU A 129 17.25 9.86 -6.07
CA LEU A 129 18.20 9.67 -4.98
C LEU A 129 19.58 9.25 -5.50
N SER A 130 19.63 8.36 -6.49
CA SER A 130 20.87 7.93 -7.11
C SER A 130 21.59 9.08 -7.81
N LEU A 131 20.85 9.92 -8.52
CA LEU A 131 21.42 11.09 -9.20
C LEU A 131 21.98 12.11 -8.21
N LEU A 132 21.29 12.36 -7.10
CA LEU A 132 21.79 13.25 -6.05
C LEU A 132 23.06 12.72 -5.42
N THR A 133 23.12 11.44 -5.12
CA THR A 133 24.31 10.80 -4.55
C THR A 133 25.50 10.89 -5.50
N MET A 134 25.29 10.67 -6.78
CA MET A 134 26.33 10.80 -7.78
C MET A 134 26.85 12.23 -7.89
N ARG A 135 25.97 13.22 -7.81
CA ARG A 135 26.34 14.63 -7.79
C ARG A 135 27.22 14.95 -6.58
N GLU A 136 26.83 14.51 -5.42
CA GLU A 136 27.58 14.70 -4.19
C GLU A 136 28.98 14.10 -4.30
N ARG A 137 29.08 12.87 -4.80
CA ARG A 137 30.37 12.20 -5.02
C ARG A 137 31.24 12.96 -5.99
N TYR A 138 30.68 13.46 -7.06
CA TYR A 138 31.40 14.24 -8.04
C TYR A 138 31.97 15.53 -7.45
N LEU A 139 31.15 16.26 -6.68
CA LEU A 139 31.56 17.49 -6.02
C LEU A 139 32.65 17.25 -4.98
N LEU A 140 32.61 16.12 -4.29
CA LEU A 140 33.61 15.75 -3.29
C LEU A 140 34.94 15.31 -3.91
N SER A 141 34.93 14.86 -5.15
CA SER A 141 36.13 14.38 -5.83
C SER A 141 36.92 15.47 -6.57
N ILE A 142 36.36 16.68 -6.62
CA ILE A 142 37.03 17.85 -7.19
C ILE A 142 37.82 18.56 -6.11
#